data_c2d4a41a1bda00c7b2f39ad505a0b5cf
#
_entry.id   c2d4a41a1bda00c7b2f39ad505a0b5cf
#
_cell.length_a   1.000
_cell.length_b   1.000
_cell.length_c   1.000
_cell.angle_alpha   90.00
_cell.angle_beta   90.00
_cell.angle_gamma   90.00
#
_symmetry.space_group_name_H-M   'P 1'
#
loop_
_entity.id
_entity.type
_entity.pdbx_description
1 polymer ?
#
loop_
_entity_poly.entity_id
_entity_poly.type
_entity_poly.pdbx_seq_one_letter_code
_entity_poly.pdbx_strand_id
1 'polypeptide(L)'
;MKNIFKKTIFIYFLTNIFVCSFAIENFFEKGLTLYENKKFDDAKFMFERSIVFNPKDSNSYLYLAKIYNAKEDQDKEEKNLDATLLIDPNNEEAILMLMKIGLEKSNYSQVKDLSKTFSEVCKSLCSENKKILETLGNLEPKNDS
;
A
#
# COMPACT_ATOMS: atom_id res chain seq x y z
N MET A 1 -37.21 -41.50 -19.13
CA MET A 1 -35.95 -41.05 -19.77
C MET A 1 -35.78 -39.53 -19.89
N LYS A 2 -36.82 -38.74 -20.23
CA LYS A 2 -36.69 -37.25 -20.37
C LYS A 2 -36.26 -36.47 -19.08
N ASN A 3 -36.62 -36.98 -17.89
CA ASN A 3 -36.28 -36.30 -16.62
C ASN A 3 -34.85 -36.53 -16.13
N ILE A 4 -34.21 -37.63 -16.54
CA ILE A 4 -32.83 -37.93 -16.20
C ILE A 4 -31.89 -37.05 -17.03
N PHE A 5 -32.21 -36.86 -18.31
CA PHE A 5 -31.42 -36.00 -19.21
C PHE A 5 -31.43 -34.55 -18.79
N LYS A 6 -32.56 -34.01 -18.28
CA LYS A 6 -32.64 -32.66 -17.75
C LYS A 6 -31.82 -32.45 -16.46
N LYS A 7 -31.79 -33.46 -15.57
CA LYS A 7 -31.00 -33.41 -14.34
C LYS A 7 -29.50 -33.50 -14.60
N THR A 8 -29.07 -34.30 -15.55
CA THR A 8 -27.66 -34.44 -15.93
C THR A 8 -27.14 -33.15 -16.59
N ILE A 9 -27.91 -32.51 -17.46
CA ILE A 9 -27.54 -31.24 -18.09
C ILE A 9 -27.45 -30.11 -17.04
N PHE A 10 -28.36 -30.07 -16.05
CA PHE A 10 -28.36 -29.06 -15.00
C PHE A 10 -27.15 -29.20 -14.05
N ILE A 11 -26.77 -30.45 -13.73
CA ILE A 11 -25.57 -30.73 -12.92
C ILE A 11 -24.30 -30.33 -13.68
N TYR A 12 -24.21 -30.60 -14.98
CA TYR A 12 -23.08 -30.24 -15.82
C TYR A 12 -22.93 -28.72 -15.94
N PHE A 13 -24.03 -27.96 -15.97
CA PHE A 13 -24.02 -26.49 -16.01
C PHE A 13 -23.57 -25.89 -14.68
N LEU A 14 -24.00 -26.47 -13.55
CA LEU A 14 -23.59 -26.04 -12.21
C LEU A 14 -22.09 -26.29 -11.94
N THR A 15 -21.54 -27.40 -12.42
CA THR A 15 -20.11 -27.71 -12.23
C THR A 15 -19.21 -26.76 -13.05
N ASN A 16 -19.65 -26.32 -14.23
CA ASN A 16 -18.88 -25.38 -15.04
C ASN A 16 -18.87 -23.94 -14.48
N ILE A 17 -19.92 -23.51 -13.78
CA ILE A 17 -19.96 -22.20 -13.13
C ILE A 17 -18.98 -22.17 -11.93
N PHE A 18 -18.82 -23.31 -11.23
CA PHE A 18 -17.95 -23.38 -10.05
C PHE A 18 -16.45 -23.33 -10.40
N VAL A 19 -16.05 -23.78 -11.58
CA VAL A 19 -14.64 -23.78 -12.02
C VAL A 19 -14.15 -22.37 -12.42
N CYS A 20 -15.06 -21.48 -12.83
CA CYS A 20 -14.69 -20.12 -13.24
C CYS A 20 -14.40 -19.19 -12.06
N SER A 21 -14.78 -19.56 -10.82
CA SER A 21 -14.59 -18.74 -9.63
C SER A 21 -13.23 -18.90 -8.95
N PHE A 22 -12.40 -19.86 -9.37
CA PHE A 22 -11.11 -20.18 -8.73
C PHE A 22 -9.90 -19.47 -9.34
N ALA A 23 -10.07 -18.68 -10.38
CA ALA A 23 -8.98 -18.01 -11.06
C ALA A 23 -8.98 -16.50 -10.84
N ILE A 24 -9.33 -16.02 -9.63
CA ILE A 24 -8.93 -14.67 -9.23
C ILE A 24 -7.44 -14.78 -8.93
N GLU A 25 -6.65 -14.49 -9.94
CA GLU A 25 -5.20 -14.45 -9.83
C GLU A 25 -4.84 -13.43 -8.76
N ASN A 26 -4.16 -13.87 -7.71
CA ASN A 26 -3.74 -12.97 -6.63
C ASN A 26 -2.54 -12.14 -7.10
N PHE A 27 -2.82 -11.06 -7.81
CA PHE A 27 -1.80 -10.17 -8.35
C PHE A 27 -0.95 -9.54 -7.24
N PHE A 28 -1.55 -9.26 -6.07
CA PHE A 28 -0.82 -8.73 -4.94
C PHE A 28 0.28 -9.69 -4.46
N GLU A 29 -0.04 -10.96 -4.22
CA GLU A 29 0.93 -11.96 -3.75
C GLU A 29 2.05 -12.21 -4.78
N LYS A 30 1.71 -12.19 -6.07
CA LYS A 30 2.72 -12.24 -7.12
C LYS A 30 3.63 -11.03 -7.09
N GLY A 31 3.05 -9.84 -6.94
CA GLY A 31 3.79 -8.60 -6.79
C GLY A 31 4.72 -8.63 -5.59
N LEU A 32 4.24 -9.13 -4.45
CA LEU A 32 5.02 -9.26 -3.22
C LEU A 32 6.23 -10.18 -3.43
N THR A 33 6.02 -11.36 -4.00
CA THR A 33 7.11 -12.29 -4.32
C THR A 33 8.16 -11.67 -5.24
N LEU A 34 7.74 -10.91 -6.24
CA LEU A 34 8.65 -10.22 -7.16
C LEU A 34 9.40 -9.09 -6.47
N TYR A 35 8.73 -8.33 -5.59
CA TYR A 35 9.31 -7.27 -4.79
C TYR A 35 10.41 -7.79 -3.87
N GLU A 36 10.16 -8.89 -3.14
CA GLU A 36 11.13 -9.55 -2.27
C GLU A 36 12.37 -10.03 -3.06
N ASN A 37 12.17 -10.46 -4.30
CA ASN A 37 13.25 -10.83 -5.23
C ASN A 37 13.89 -9.62 -5.94
N LYS A 38 13.57 -8.38 -5.54
CA LYS A 38 14.08 -7.11 -6.11
C LYS A 38 13.78 -6.91 -7.60
N LYS A 39 12.79 -7.64 -8.14
CA LYS A 39 12.29 -7.47 -9.50
C LYS A 39 11.24 -6.35 -9.55
N PHE A 40 11.67 -5.13 -9.29
CA PHE A 40 10.79 -4.00 -9.02
C PHE A 40 9.88 -3.63 -10.20
N ASP A 41 10.33 -3.76 -11.44
CA ASP A 41 9.49 -3.45 -12.61
C ASP A 41 8.36 -4.48 -12.78
N ASP A 42 8.67 -5.75 -12.61
CA ASP A 42 7.67 -6.82 -12.68
C ASP A 42 6.70 -6.73 -11.48
N ALA A 43 7.22 -6.45 -10.27
CA ALA A 43 6.42 -6.25 -9.07
C ALA A 43 5.44 -5.08 -9.25
N LYS A 44 5.93 -3.94 -9.77
CA LYS A 44 5.12 -2.76 -10.09
C LYS A 44 3.96 -3.14 -11.00
N PHE A 45 4.22 -3.86 -12.09
CA PHE A 45 3.16 -4.29 -13.01
C PHE A 45 2.10 -5.16 -12.31
N MET A 46 2.51 -6.04 -11.39
CA MET A 46 1.57 -6.87 -10.63
C MET A 46 0.73 -6.05 -9.64
N PHE A 47 1.33 -5.08 -8.93
CA PHE A 47 0.58 -4.20 -8.03
C PHE A 47 -0.38 -3.28 -8.79
N GLU A 48 0.01 -2.74 -9.93
CA GLU A 48 -0.88 -1.97 -10.80
C GLU A 48 -2.07 -2.82 -11.27
N ARG A 49 -1.86 -4.09 -11.62
CA ARG A 49 -2.95 -5.02 -11.93
C ARG A 49 -3.83 -5.31 -10.71
N SER A 50 -3.24 -5.49 -9.52
CA SER A 50 -4.00 -5.67 -8.28
C SER A 50 -4.97 -4.52 -8.07
N ILE A 51 -4.52 -3.28 -8.24
CA ILE A 51 -5.34 -2.07 -8.12
C ILE A 51 -6.48 -2.02 -9.14
N VAL A 52 -6.25 -2.47 -10.37
CA VAL A 52 -7.31 -2.53 -11.40
C VAL A 52 -8.45 -3.45 -10.98
N PHE A 53 -8.14 -4.59 -10.35
CA PHE A 53 -9.14 -5.55 -9.88
C PHE A 53 -9.70 -5.22 -8.50
N ASN A 54 -8.90 -4.59 -7.64
CA ASN A 54 -9.30 -4.14 -6.32
C ASN A 54 -8.75 -2.72 -6.04
N PRO A 55 -9.46 -1.67 -6.45
CA PRO A 55 -9.03 -0.27 -6.24
C PRO A 55 -8.90 0.15 -4.77
N LYS A 56 -9.40 -0.67 -3.84
CA LYS A 56 -9.32 -0.42 -2.38
C LYS A 56 -8.22 -1.25 -1.70
N ASP A 57 -7.32 -1.84 -2.46
CA ASP A 57 -6.15 -2.53 -1.91
C ASP A 57 -5.06 -1.51 -1.55
N SER A 58 -5.11 -0.98 -0.32
CA SER A 58 -4.12 -0.04 0.21
C SER A 58 -2.69 -0.59 0.18
N ASN A 59 -2.53 -1.91 0.34
CA ASN A 59 -1.21 -2.54 0.31
C ASN A 59 -0.55 -2.44 -1.08
N SER A 60 -1.30 -2.60 -2.16
CA SER A 60 -0.75 -2.44 -3.51
C SER A 60 -0.20 -1.03 -3.74
N TYR A 61 -0.89 0.01 -3.27
CA TYR A 61 -0.39 1.39 -3.32
C TYR A 61 0.85 1.57 -2.43
N LEU A 62 0.86 1.03 -1.22
CA LEU A 62 2.02 1.09 -0.33
C LEU A 62 3.27 0.45 -0.98
N TYR A 63 3.11 -0.71 -1.60
CA TYR A 63 4.25 -1.36 -2.28
C TYR A 63 4.68 -0.63 -3.56
N LEU A 64 3.78 0.04 -4.27
CA LEU A 64 4.15 0.96 -5.34
C LEU A 64 4.96 2.13 -4.81
N ALA A 65 4.55 2.74 -3.69
CA ALA A 65 5.33 3.79 -3.04
C ALA A 65 6.74 3.33 -2.68
N LYS A 66 6.88 2.14 -2.07
CA LYS A 66 8.20 1.55 -1.77
C LYS A 66 9.07 1.32 -3.01
N ILE A 67 8.46 0.92 -4.13
CA ILE A 67 9.18 0.78 -5.40
C ILE A 67 9.65 2.13 -5.91
N TYR A 68 8.81 3.17 -5.84
CA TYR A 68 9.17 4.52 -6.27
C TYR A 68 10.22 5.15 -5.35
N ASN A 69 10.17 4.88 -4.03
CA ASN A 69 11.25 5.24 -3.11
C ASN A 69 12.58 4.62 -3.54
N ALA A 70 12.61 3.31 -3.84
CA ALA A 70 13.80 2.62 -4.31
C ALA A 70 14.32 3.13 -5.68
N LYS A 71 13.47 3.82 -6.45
CA LYS A 71 13.82 4.45 -7.74
C LYS A 71 14.07 5.96 -7.62
N GLU A 72 14.04 6.50 -6.41
CA GLU A 72 14.22 7.92 -6.12
C GLU A 72 13.19 8.84 -6.85
N ASP A 73 12.00 8.30 -7.16
CA ASP A 73 10.87 9.04 -7.76
C ASP A 73 9.90 9.50 -6.66
N GLN A 74 10.31 10.54 -5.93
CA GLN A 74 9.62 11.03 -4.72
C GLN A 74 8.18 11.49 -5.01
N ASP A 75 7.92 12.06 -6.19
CA ASP A 75 6.57 12.53 -6.54
C ASP A 75 5.57 11.38 -6.68
N LYS A 76 6.02 10.26 -7.29
CA LYS A 76 5.17 9.07 -7.39
C LYS A 76 5.11 8.30 -6.07
N GLU A 77 6.17 8.31 -5.28
CA GLU A 77 6.16 7.77 -3.93
C GLU A 77 5.06 8.45 -3.10
N GLU A 78 5.11 9.78 -2.96
CA GLU A 78 4.16 10.57 -2.18
C GLU A 78 2.72 10.33 -2.66
N LYS A 79 2.47 10.39 -3.97
CA LYS A 79 1.14 10.13 -4.54
C LYS A 79 0.58 8.75 -4.17
N ASN A 80 1.41 7.72 -4.15
CA ASN A 80 0.96 6.38 -3.76
C ASN A 80 0.77 6.24 -2.25
N LEU A 81 1.56 6.94 -1.44
CA LEU A 81 1.36 7.02 0.01
C LEU A 81 0.05 7.72 0.36
N ASP A 82 -0.27 8.83 -0.32
CA ASP A 82 -1.55 9.52 -0.15
C ASP A 82 -2.73 8.61 -0.52
N ALA A 83 -2.63 7.85 -1.60
CA ALA A 83 -3.63 6.86 -1.97
C ALA A 83 -3.76 5.75 -0.91
N THR A 84 -2.65 5.31 -0.32
CA THR A 84 -2.64 4.34 0.78
C THR A 84 -3.43 4.89 1.97
N LEU A 85 -3.15 6.13 2.40
CA LEU A 85 -3.81 6.74 3.56
C LEU A 85 -5.26 7.14 3.30
N LEU A 86 -5.62 7.40 2.05
CA LEU A 86 -7.02 7.63 1.67
C LEU A 86 -7.88 6.37 1.90
N ILE A 87 -7.29 5.19 1.72
CA ILE A 87 -7.96 3.89 1.87
C ILE A 87 -7.81 3.34 3.30
N ASP A 88 -6.61 3.44 3.85
CA ASP A 88 -6.24 3.00 5.19
C ASP A 88 -5.54 4.14 5.96
N PRO A 89 -6.31 5.03 6.61
CA PRO A 89 -5.75 6.19 7.34
C PRO A 89 -4.85 5.80 8.51
N ASN A 90 -4.89 4.55 8.97
CA ASN A 90 -4.12 4.05 10.09
C ASN A 90 -2.85 3.29 9.67
N ASN A 91 -2.46 3.37 8.41
CA ASN A 91 -1.28 2.69 7.91
C ASN A 91 0.01 3.31 8.46
N GLU A 92 0.55 2.69 9.51
CA GLU A 92 1.74 3.19 10.21
C GLU A 92 2.92 3.43 9.27
N GLU A 93 3.16 2.52 8.34
CA GLU A 93 4.30 2.61 7.44
C GLU A 93 4.14 3.76 6.44
N ALA A 94 2.95 3.95 5.88
CA ALA A 94 2.68 5.05 4.96
C ALA A 94 2.84 6.42 5.65
N ILE A 95 2.34 6.56 6.89
CA ILE A 95 2.51 7.80 7.66
C ILE A 95 4.00 8.07 7.90
N LEU A 96 4.78 7.09 8.33
CA LEU A 96 6.22 7.25 8.57
C LEU A 96 6.99 7.61 7.30
N MET A 97 6.64 7.02 6.15
CA MET A 97 7.27 7.37 4.88
C MET A 97 6.96 8.81 4.49
N LEU A 98 5.72 9.28 4.65
CA LEU A 98 5.36 10.69 4.40
C LEU A 98 6.05 11.66 5.37
N MET A 99 6.24 11.27 6.63
CA MET A 99 7.00 12.11 7.58
C MET A 99 8.47 12.25 7.14
N LYS A 100 9.08 11.20 6.61
CA LYS A 100 10.45 11.26 6.07
C LYS A 100 10.53 12.19 4.87
N ILE A 101 9.59 12.09 3.92
CA ILE A 101 9.48 13.00 2.78
C ILE A 101 9.29 14.44 3.25
N GLY A 102 8.46 14.66 4.27
CA GLY A 102 8.25 15.98 4.87
C GLY A 102 9.55 16.59 5.46
N LEU A 103 10.39 15.78 6.11
CA LEU A 103 11.71 16.22 6.59
C LEU A 103 12.63 16.62 5.43
N GLU A 104 12.69 15.80 4.38
CA GLU A 104 13.51 16.06 3.19
C GLU A 104 13.08 17.33 2.46
N LYS A 105 11.78 17.56 2.36
CA LYS A 105 11.19 18.79 1.76
C LYS A 105 11.18 20.00 2.71
N SER A 106 11.70 19.86 3.94
CA SER A 106 11.63 20.88 4.99
C SER A 106 10.21 21.33 5.34
N ASN A 107 9.23 20.44 5.10
CA ASN A 107 7.82 20.69 5.45
C ASN A 107 7.54 20.25 6.90
N TYR A 108 8.12 20.99 7.84
CA TYR A 108 8.09 20.65 9.27
C TYR A 108 6.69 20.67 9.87
N SER A 109 5.79 21.51 9.34
CA SER A 109 4.38 21.53 9.77
C SER A 109 3.70 20.21 9.47
N GLN A 110 3.84 19.70 8.24
CA GLN A 110 3.29 18.40 7.84
C GLN A 110 3.84 17.27 8.71
N VAL A 111 5.14 17.28 9.01
CA VAL A 111 5.76 16.26 9.87
C VAL A 111 5.14 16.27 11.27
N LYS A 112 4.89 17.45 11.86
CA LYS A 112 4.25 17.58 13.18
C LYS A 112 2.81 17.03 13.16
N ASP A 113 2.03 17.37 12.14
CA ASP A 113 0.65 16.91 12.00
C ASP A 113 0.59 15.38 11.82
N LEU A 114 1.43 14.84 10.96
CA LEU A 114 1.54 13.39 10.75
C LEU A 114 2.03 12.67 12.03
N SER A 115 2.98 13.25 12.77
CA SER A 115 3.46 12.69 14.04
C SER A 115 2.36 12.60 15.08
N LYS A 116 1.47 13.61 15.15
CA LYS A 116 0.31 13.57 16.02
C LYS A 116 -0.63 12.42 15.62
N THR A 117 -1.01 12.35 14.36
CA THR A 117 -1.85 11.26 13.83
C THR A 117 -1.19 9.90 14.10
N PHE A 118 0.11 9.78 13.85
CA PHE A 118 0.85 8.54 14.09
C PHE A 118 0.80 8.10 15.54
N SER A 119 0.92 9.04 16.49
CA SER A 119 0.85 8.74 17.92
C SER A 119 -0.50 8.18 18.37
N GLU A 120 -1.57 8.49 17.66
CA GLU A 120 -2.92 8.00 17.93
C GLU A 120 -3.18 6.59 17.36
N VAL A 121 -2.50 6.23 16.26
CA VAL A 121 -2.77 4.99 15.53
C VAL A 121 -1.69 3.93 15.68
N CYS A 122 -0.48 4.29 16.11
CA CYS A 122 0.65 3.39 16.14
C CYS A 122 0.44 2.19 17.10
N LYS A 123 0.87 0.99 16.66
CA LYS A 123 0.83 -0.26 17.41
C LYS A 123 2.19 -0.95 17.47
N SER A 124 2.91 -0.93 16.35
CA SER A 124 4.18 -1.67 16.18
C SER A 124 5.38 -0.76 15.95
N LEU A 125 5.20 0.38 15.30
CA LEU A 125 6.28 1.28 14.87
C LEU A 125 6.42 2.54 15.74
N CYS A 126 5.81 2.57 16.93
CA CYS A 126 5.74 3.78 17.77
C CYS A 126 7.13 4.39 18.12
N SER A 127 8.18 3.57 18.20
CA SER A 127 9.54 4.05 18.45
C SER A 127 10.11 4.91 17.31
N GLU A 128 9.63 4.70 16.08
CA GLU A 128 10.11 5.45 14.90
C GLU A 128 9.66 6.92 14.95
N ASN A 129 8.48 7.19 15.50
CA ASN A 129 8.00 8.55 15.68
C ASN A 129 8.97 9.40 16.51
N LYS A 130 9.49 8.83 17.60
CA LYS A 130 10.46 9.53 18.46
C LYS A 130 11.72 9.92 17.69
N LYS A 131 12.26 9.01 16.87
CA LYS A 131 13.44 9.28 16.05
C LYS A 131 13.20 10.41 15.04
N ILE A 132 12.02 10.40 14.40
CA ILE A 132 11.63 11.44 13.44
C ILE A 132 11.51 12.80 14.16
N LEU A 133 10.89 12.84 15.34
CA LEU A 133 10.77 14.08 16.13
C LEU A 133 12.12 14.60 16.62
N GLU A 134 13.05 13.73 17.01
CA GLU A 134 14.42 14.11 17.33
C GLU A 134 15.13 14.72 16.11
N THR A 135 14.97 14.12 14.94
CA THR A 135 15.50 14.66 13.68
C THR A 135 14.89 16.01 13.35
N LEU A 136 13.57 16.15 13.47
CA LEU A 136 12.85 17.40 13.27
C LEU A 136 13.38 18.51 14.17
N GLY A 137 13.56 18.21 15.47
CA GLY A 137 14.09 19.18 16.45
C GLY A 137 15.52 19.67 16.14
N ASN A 138 16.30 18.87 15.40
CA ASN A 138 17.64 19.24 14.95
C ASN A 138 17.64 20.06 13.65
N LEU A 139 16.62 19.87 12.80
CA LEU A 139 16.52 20.52 11.48
C LEU A 139 15.73 21.84 11.53
N GLU A 140 14.76 21.94 12.44
CA GLU A 140 13.90 23.12 12.54
C GLU A 140 14.72 24.32 13.06
N PRO A 141 14.70 25.48 12.37
CA PRO A 141 15.39 26.67 12.85
C PRO A 141 14.88 27.05 14.23
N LYS A 142 15.79 27.18 15.20
CA LYS A 142 15.45 27.77 16.51
C LYS A 142 15.17 29.24 16.29
N ASN A 143 13.92 29.64 16.47
CA ASN A 143 13.59 31.08 16.56
C ASN A 143 14.16 31.59 17.89
N ASP A 144 15.40 32.06 17.85
CA ASP A 144 15.95 32.89 18.93
C ASP A 144 15.22 34.24 18.91
N SER A 145 14.16 34.34 19.72
CA SER A 145 13.45 35.60 20.02
C SER A 145 13.96 36.18 21.31
#